data_a787a5fe90f947e7d73a2324799e50a1
#
_entry.id   a787a5fe90f947e7d73a2324799e50a1
#
_cell.length_a   1.000
_cell.length_b   1.000
_cell.length_c   1.000
_cell.angle_alpha   90.00
_cell.angle_beta   90.00
_cell.angle_gamma   90.00
#
_symmetry.space_group_name_H-M   'P 1'
#
loop_
_entity.id
_entity.type
_entity.pdbx_description
1 polymer ?
#
loop_
_entity_poly.entity_id
_entity_poly.type
_entity_poly.pdbx_seq_one_letter_code
_entity_poly.pdbx_strand_id
1 'polypeptide(L)'
;MQKPAPANRVEGYLEIEGLKTFYIRAGEGHPVVLCHGGSPGTCSSVNWKLNIEPLAAAGFAIYAFDQPGFGLTDNPNDYSLDFRFAHARAFVDKMKIERYHVMGNSMGAYLAARLALEDSRSKRLVLVSSNTLAPKGSVESQAKSKKHAEELRAYTPSFENMMKMTQGTLFHQSLVTEELVRERYEMSAGKNHEAQLKRAEAPKSKSLEDELGNLKTKTLILWGKNDHGTSLEQALLLFQKIPQAELHVFDECAHWVQWDHADRFNNLVAAFLKAEN
;
A
#
# COMPACT_ATOMS: atom_id res chain seq x y z
N MET A 1 -30.07 1.36 -4.18
CA MET A 1 -29.15 2.52 -4.35
C MET A 1 -28.60 2.45 -5.77
N GLN A 2 -28.69 3.51 -6.55
CA GLN A 2 -28.03 3.58 -7.87
C GLN A 2 -26.53 3.43 -7.69
N LYS A 3 -25.89 2.54 -8.48
CA LYS A 3 -24.43 2.53 -8.57
C LYS A 3 -23.98 3.95 -8.94
N PRO A 4 -23.01 4.55 -8.23
CA PRO A 4 -22.46 5.84 -8.63
C PRO A 4 -21.98 5.74 -10.09
N ALA A 5 -22.10 6.83 -10.82
CA ALA A 5 -21.57 6.91 -12.18
C ALA A 5 -20.08 6.51 -12.16
N PRO A 6 -19.60 5.77 -13.16
CA PRO A 6 -18.19 5.38 -13.21
C PRO A 6 -17.36 6.64 -13.14
N ALA A 7 -16.46 6.69 -12.15
CA ALA A 7 -15.46 7.75 -12.06
C ALA A 7 -14.69 7.77 -13.37
N ASN A 8 -14.33 8.96 -13.88
CA ASN A 8 -13.47 9.12 -15.07
C ASN A 8 -12.13 8.44 -14.79
N ARG A 9 -12.06 7.12 -15.00
CA ARG A 9 -10.86 6.32 -14.78
C ARG A 9 -10.02 6.32 -16.04
N VAL A 10 -8.77 6.70 -15.89
CA VAL A 10 -7.75 6.70 -16.93
C VAL A 10 -6.58 5.85 -16.46
N GLU A 11 -6.12 4.98 -17.32
CA GLU A 11 -4.89 4.21 -17.14
C GLU A 11 -3.88 4.67 -18.18
N GLY A 12 -2.62 4.78 -17.79
CA GLY A 12 -1.60 5.28 -18.70
C GLY A 12 -0.19 5.05 -18.18
N TYR A 13 0.74 5.61 -18.90
CA TYR A 13 2.15 5.53 -18.56
C TYR A 13 2.77 6.92 -18.52
N LEU A 14 3.71 7.10 -17.59
CA LEU A 14 4.59 8.26 -17.49
C LEU A 14 6.04 7.79 -17.54
N GLU A 15 6.90 8.58 -18.17
CA GLU A 15 8.33 8.39 -18.02
C GLU A 15 8.81 9.13 -16.78
N ILE A 16 9.37 8.39 -15.83
CA ILE A 16 9.97 8.92 -14.61
C ILE A 16 11.38 8.34 -14.50
N GLU A 17 12.38 9.20 -14.59
CA GLU A 17 13.81 8.83 -14.48
C GLU A 17 14.20 7.65 -15.39
N GLY A 18 13.72 7.66 -16.63
CA GLY A 18 13.97 6.62 -17.62
C GLY A 18 13.15 5.33 -17.45
N LEU A 19 12.22 5.27 -16.50
CA LEU A 19 11.32 4.14 -16.32
C LEU A 19 9.93 4.48 -16.84
N LYS A 20 9.36 3.59 -17.66
CA LYS A 20 7.96 3.62 -18.05
C LYS A 20 7.11 3.17 -16.87
N THR A 21 6.46 4.12 -16.23
CA THR A 21 5.69 3.92 -14.99
C THR A 21 4.20 3.86 -15.29
N PHE A 22 3.57 2.76 -14.96
CA PHE A 22 2.12 2.60 -15.07
C PHE A 22 1.41 3.34 -13.92
N TYR A 23 0.29 3.99 -14.26
CA TYR A 23 -0.57 4.64 -13.28
C TYR A 23 -2.05 4.52 -13.62
N ILE A 24 -2.87 4.67 -12.59
CA ILE A 24 -4.32 4.82 -12.64
C ILE A 24 -4.68 6.19 -12.06
N ARG A 25 -5.47 6.96 -12.78
CA ARG A 25 -6.13 8.17 -12.27
C ARG A 25 -7.64 7.98 -12.34
N ALA A 26 -8.36 8.34 -11.26
CA ALA A 26 -9.82 8.26 -11.23
C ALA A 26 -10.41 9.40 -10.40
N GLY A 27 -11.56 9.92 -10.81
CA GLY A 27 -12.29 10.95 -10.11
C GLY A 27 -11.68 12.34 -10.22
N GLU A 28 -12.32 13.27 -9.52
CA GLU A 28 -11.95 14.69 -9.43
C GLU A 28 -12.02 15.15 -7.98
N GLY A 29 -11.36 16.26 -7.65
CA GLY A 29 -11.33 16.82 -6.30
C GLY A 29 -9.94 16.78 -5.67
N HIS A 30 -9.86 16.67 -4.33
CA HIS A 30 -8.57 16.68 -3.65
C HIS A 30 -7.74 15.42 -3.97
N PRO A 31 -6.46 15.57 -4.38
CA PRO A 31 -5.62 14.44 -4.75
C PRO A 31 -5.35 13.48 -3.58
N VAL A 32 -5.44 12.17 -3.86
CA VAL A 32 -5.03 11.09 -2.96
C VAL A 32 -4.05 10.18 -3.69
N VAL A 33 -2.83 10.08 -3.19
CA VAL A 33 -1.78 9.22 -3.75
C VAL A 33 -1.79 7.88 -3.05
N LEU A 34 -1.87 6.79 -3.80
CA LEU A 34 -1.95 5.42 -3.29
C LEU A 34 -0.66 4.66 -3.54
N CYS A 35 -0.02 4.17 -2.47
CA CYS A 35 1.18 3.35 -2.50
C CYS A 35 0.82 1.90 -2.17
N HIS A 36 0.94 0.99 -3.12
CA HIS A 36 0.61 -0.43 -2.93
C HIS A 36 1.67 -1.19 -2.12
N GLY A 37 1.32 -2.37 -1.64
CA GLY A 37 2.21 -3.26 -0.87
C GLY A 37 3.32 -3.90 -1.69
N GLY A 38 4.11 -4.78 -1.05
CA GLY A 38 5.31 -5.37 -1.66
C GLY A 38 5.27 -6.88 -1.87
N SER A 39 4.16 -7.55 -1.60
CA SER A 39 4.05 -9.00 -1.81
C SER A 39 4.00 -9.35 -3.30
N PRO A 40 4.40 -10.58 -3.67
CA PRO A 40 4.27 -11.06 -5.03
C PRO A 40 2.86 -10.88 -5.60
N GLY A 41 2.76 -10.45 -6.85
CA GLY A 41 1.49 -10.22 -7.51
C GLY A 41 0.71 -8.99 -7.02
N THR A 42 1.35 -8.11 -6.25
CA THR A 42 0.75 -6.83 -5.84
C THR A 42 1.12 -5.74 -6.84
N CYS A 43 0.14 -4.94 -7.21
CA CYS A 43 0.27 -3.73 -8.04
C CYS A 43 -0.88 -2.78 -7.67
N SER A 44 -0.91 -1.60 -8.25
CA SER A 44 -1.93 -0.59 -7.93
C SER A 44 -3.36 -1.06 -8.22
N SER A 45 -3.58 -1.70 -9.39
CA SER A 45 -4.90 -2.19 -9.81
C SER A 45 -5.43 -3.30 -8.92
N VAL A 46 -4.57 -4.20 -8.43
CA VAL A 46 -4.94 -5.31 -7.54
C VAL A 46 -5.11 -4.84 -6.10
N ASN A 47 -4.13 -4.12 -5.56
CA ASN A 47 -4.13 -3.75 -4.14
C ASN A 47 -5.29 -2.81 -3.78
N TRP A 48 -5.66 -1.92 -4.72
CA TRP A 48 -6.67 -0.90 -4.53
C TRP A 48 -7.94 -1.11 -5.38
N LYS A 49 -8.16 -2.32 -5.90
CA LYS A 49 -9.28 -2.68 -6.79
C LYS A 49 -10.64 -2.25 -6.24
N LEU A 50 -10.87 -2.42 -4.94
CA LEU A 50 -12.13 -2.12 -4.28
C LEU A 50 -12.20 -0.70 -3.68
N ASN A 51 -11.20 0.15 -3.92
CA ASN A 51 -11.08 1.44 -3.23
C ASN A 51 -11.00 2.63 -4.20
N ILE A 52 -10.37 2.47 -5.36
CA ILE A 52 -10.17 3.56 -6.32
C ILE A 52 -11.50 4.23 -6.68
N GLU A 53 -12.46 3.47 -7.17
CA GLU A 53 -13.75 4.01 -7.63
C GLU A 53 -14.63 4.53 -6.49
N PRO A 54 -14.78 3.84 -5.35
CA PRO A 54 -15.52 4.38 -4.21
C PRO A 54 -14.95 5.67 -3.65
N LEU A 55 -13.63 5.79 -3.54
CA LEU A 55 -12.99 7.02 -3.07
C LEU A 55 -13.11 8.15 -4.12
N ALA A 56 -13.01 7.84 -5.41
CA ALA A 56 -13.27 8.79 -6.48
C ALA A 56 -14.72 9.30 -6.43
N ALA A 57 -15.68 8.40 -6.25
CA ALA A 57 -17.09 8.75 -6.09
C ALA A 57 -17.35 9.56 -4.80
N ALA A 58 -16.50 9.43 -3.79
CA ALA A 58 -16.53 10.24 -2.58
C ALA A 58 -15.97 11.67 -2.80
N GLY A 59 -15.50 12.03 -3.99
CA GLY A 59 -15.05 13.37 -4.36
C GLY A 59 -13.53 13.58 -4.22
N PHE A 60 -12.75 12.50 -4.40
CA PHE A 60 -11.29 12.58 -4.45
C PHE A 60 -10.76 12.31 -5.86
N ALA A 61 -9.64 12.95 -6.21
CA ALA A 61 -8.86 12.59 -7.38
C ALA A 61 -7.81 11.54 -6.96
N ILE A 62 -8.03 10.30 -7.32
CA ILE A 62 -7.16 9.17 -6.96
C ILE A 62 -6.02 9.05 -7.94
N TYR A 63 -4.81 8.89 -7.42
CA TYR A 63 -3.57 8.64 -8.17
C TYR A 63 -2.90 7.40 -7.60
N ALA A 64 -2.99 6.28 -8.30
CA ALA A 64 -2.32 5.04 -7.96
C ALA A 64 -1.28 4.72 -9.02
N PHE A 65 -0.10 4.28 -8.64
CA PHE A 65 0.97 3.91 -9.58
C PHE A 65 1.60 2.59 -9.18
N ASP A 66 2.10 1.85 -10.15
CA ASP A 66 2.89 0.67 -9.89
C ASP A 66 4.32 1.09 -9.56
N GLN A 67 4.81 0.68 -8.40
CA GLN A 67 6.19 0.98 -7.99
C GLN A 67 7.19 0.29 -8.92
N PRO A 68 8.41 0.84 -9.09
CA PRO A 68 9.46 0.20 -9.89
C PRO A 68 9.68 -1.26 -9.50
N GLY A 69 9.66 -2.15 -10.50
CA GLY A 69 9.79 -3.59 -10.34
C GLY A 69 8.51 -4.29 -9.89
N PHE A 70 7.34 -3.66 -10.05
CA PHE A 70 6.01 -4.24 -9.81
C PHE A 70 5.07 -3.97 -10.98
N GLY A 71 4.08 -4.84 -11.10
CA GLY A 71 2.98 -4.67 -12.03
C GLY A 71 3.43 -4.40 -13.46
N LEU A 72 2.92 -3.32 -14.03
CA LEU A 72 3.19 -2.91 -15.40
C LEU A 72 4.33 -1.88 -15.53
N THR A 73 4.88 -1.39 -14.42
CA THR A 73 6.04 -0.49 -14.40
C THR A 73 7.33 -1.25 -14.72
N ASP A 74 8.29 -0.58 -15.34
CA ASP A 74 9.58 -1.17 -15.68
C ASP A 74 10.39 -1.59 -14.44
N ASN A 75 11.31 -2.52 -14.65
CA ASN A 75 12.27 -2.93 -13.64
C ASN A 75 13.41 -1.88 -13.56
N PRO A 76 13.75 -1.41 -12.35
CA PRO A 76 14.85 -0.48 -12.16
C PRO A 76 16.21 -1.20 -12.10
N ASN A 77 17.29 -0.41 -12.06
CA ASN A 77 18.62 -0.91 -11.72
C ASN A 77 18.81 -0.99 -10.19
N ASP A 78 18.19 -0.08 -9.44
CA ASP A 78 18.19 -0.05 -7.98
C ASP A 78 16.83 -0.49 -7.42
N TYR A 79 16.83 -1.58 -6.64
CA TYR A 79 15.63 -2.17 -6.04
C TYR A 79 15.41 -1.74 -4.58
N SER A 80 16.19 -0.78 -4.08
CA SER A 80 16.05 -0.27 -2.72
C SER A 80 14.72 0.47 -2.48
N LEU A 81 14.32 0.56 -1.21
CA LEU A 81 13.16 1.39 -0.84
C LEU A 81 13.46 2.89 -1.00
N ASP A 82 14.73 3.28 -0.92
CA ASP A 82 15.14 4.67 -1.14
C ASP A 82 14.89 5.08 -2.59
N PHE A 83 15.26 4.23 -3.54
CA PHE A 83 14.94 4.47 -4.96
C PHE A 83 13.42 4.55 -5.20
N ARG A 84 12.65 3.61 -4.63
CA ARG A 84 11.18 3.62 -4.78
C ARG A 84 10.53 4.84 -4.13
N PHE A 85 11.09 5.33 -3.03
CA PHE A 85 10.64 6.59 -2.43
C PHE A 85 10.94 7.79 -3.35
N ALA A 86 12.16 7.90 -3.88
CA ALA A 86 12.51 8.96 -4.82
C ALA A 86 11.59 8.93 -6.05
N HIS A 87 11.32 7.74 -6.58
CA HIS A 87 10.38 7.54 -7.68
C HIS A 87 8.93 7.94 -7.33
N ALA A 88 8.44 7.59 -6.12
CA ALA A 88 7.11 8.01 -5.67
C ALA A 88 6.99 9.54 -5.59
N ARG A 89 8.03 10.22 -5.10
CA ARG A 89 8.09 11.68 -5.07
C ARG A 89 8.11 12.28 -6.49
N ALA A 90 8.93 11.72 -7.37
CA ALA A 90 9.00 12.13 -8.77
C ALA A 90 7.66 11.91 -9.51
N PHE A 91 6.90 10.85 -9.15
CA PHE A 91 5.54 10.65 -9.65
C PHE A 91 4.61 11.81 -9.25
N VAL A 92 4.61 12.22 -7.99
CA VAL A 92 3.84 13.36 -7.50
C VAL A 92 4.20 14.64 -8.26
N ASP A 93 5.50 14.87 -8.52
CA ASP A 93 6.01 16.03 -9.26
C ASP A 93 5.59 16.00 -10.74
N LYS A 94 5.70 14.86 -11.40
CA LYS A 94 5.29 14.68 -12.81
C LYS A 94 3.80 14.85 -13.02
N MET A 95 2.99 14.42 -12.05
CA MET A 95 1.54 14.62 -12.03
C MET A 95 1.14 16.06 -11.66
N LYS A 96 2.11 16.93 -11.33
CA LYS A 96 1.88 18.32 -10.89
C LYS A 96 0.92 18.44 -9.72
N ILE A 97 1.05 17.54 -8.74
CA ILE A 97 0.20 17.52 -7.56
C ILE A 97 0.78 18.48 -6.52
N GLU A 98 0.09 19.58 -6.26
CA GLU A 98 0.55 20.64 -5.36
C GLU A 98 0.19 20.37 -3.88
N ARG A 99 -0.90 19.67 -3.63
CA ARG A 99 -1.37 19.28 -2.28
C ARG A 99 -2.09 17.94 -2.39
N TYR A 100 -1.81 17.01 -1.48
CA TYR A 100 -2.38 15.68 -1.54
C TYR A 100 -2.53 15.03 -0.18
N HIS A 101 -3.40 14.05 -0.10
CA HIS A 101 -3.39 13.01 0.92
C HIS A 101 -2.60 11.81 0.40
N VAL A 102 -2.01 11.05 1.30
CA VAL A 102 -1.27 9.84 0.92
C VAL A 102 -1.75 8.64 1.72
N MET A 103 -1.88 7.51 1.05
CA MET A 103 -2.26 6.25 1.65
C MET A 103 -1.35 5.14 1.20
N GLY A 104 -0.95 4.26 2.12
CA GLY A 104 -0.10 3.13 1.81
C GLY A 104 -0.48 1.87 2.56
N ASN A 105 -0.36 0.71 1.88
CA ASN A 105 -0.54 -0.60 2.47
C ASN A 105 0.80 -1.32 2.60
N SER A 106 1.06 -1.96 3.74
CA SER A 106 2.25 -2.80 3.95
C SER A 106 3.55 -2.01 3.68
N MET A 107 4.38 -2.45 2.75
CA MET A 107 5.57 -1.72 2.30
C MET A 107 5.22 -0.33 1.74
N GLY A 108 4.06 -0.18 1.10
CA GLY A 108 3.59 1.12 0.62
C GLY A 108 3.31 2.12 1.74
N ALA A 109 3.02 1.65 2.95
CA ALA A 109 2.87 2.52 4.12
C ALA A 109 4.21 3.17 4.54
N TYR A 110 5.33 2.49 4.33
CA TYR A 110 6.66 3.10 4.51
C TYR A 110 6.86 4.27 3.54
N LEU A 111 6.52 4.10 2.25
CA LEU A 111 6.62 5.18 1.26
C LEU A 111 5.67 6.34 1.59
N ALA A 112 4.44 6.02 2.00
CA ALA A 112 3.44 7.02 2.38
C ALA A 112 3.87 7.83 3.61
N ALA A 113 4.40 7.18 4.64
CA ALA A 113 4.93 7.83 5.84
C ALA A 113 6.13 8.73 5.51
N ARG A 114 7.02 8.26 4.65
CA ARG A 114 8.19 9.03 4.24
C ARG A 114 7.80 10.25 3.38
N LEU A 115 6.81 10.12 2.49
CA LEU A 115 6.23 11.27 1.79
C LEU A 115 5.61 12.27 2.77
N ALA A 116 4.93 11.80 3.81
CA ALA A 116 4.35 12.69 4.83
C ALA A 116 5.39 13.38 5.71
N LEU A 117 6.57 12.76 5.93
CA LEU A 117 7.69 13.33 6.68
C LEU A 117 8.49 14.36 5.85
N GLU A 118 8.77 14.05 4.59
CA GLU A 118 9.74 14.77 3.76
C GLU A 118 9.09 15.71 2.72
N ASP A 119 7.77 15.63 2.50
CA ASP A 119 7.04 16.46 1.53
C ASP A 119 5.92 17.26 2.19
N SER A 120 6.12 18.56 2.34
CA SER A 120 5.15 19.47 2.97
C SER A 120 3.80 19.59 2.25
N ARG A 121 3.70 19.08 1.02
CA ARG A 121 2.45 19.01 0.24
C ARG A 121 1.48 17.96 0.79
N SER A 122 1.97 16.97 1.54
CA SER A 122 1.14 15.94 2.17
C SER A 122 0.29 16.54 3.30
N LYS A 123 -1.02 16.26 3.33
CA LYS A 123 -1.98 16.85 4.28
C LYS A 123 -2.58 15.86 5.26
N ARG A 124 -2.82 14.62 4.83
CA ARG A 124 -3.28 13.53 5.68
C ARG A 124 -2.61 12.24 5.25
N LEU A 125 -2.39 11.37 6.21
CA LEU A 125 -1.71 10.09 6.02
C LEU A 125 -2.63 8.94 6.44
N VAL A 126 -2.75 7.92 5.60
CA VAL A 126 -3.43 6.66 5.95
C VAL A 126 -2.43 5.51 5.83
N LEU A 127 -2.26 4.78 6.92
CA LEU A 127 -1.33 3.64 7.04
C LEU A 127 -2.12 2.35 7.22
N VAL A 128 -1.90 1.37 6.36
CA VAL A 128 -2.60 0.08 6.40
C VAL A 128 -1.61 -1.06 6.61
N SER A 129 -1.71 -1.75 7.75
CA SER A 129 -1.01 -3.02 8.07
C SER A 129 0.45 -3.09 7.63
N SER A 130 1.39 -2.44 8.34
CA SER A 130 2.79 -2.37 7.90
C SER A 130 3.80 -2.72 8.99
N ASN A 131 4.47 -3.85 8.83
CA ASN A 131 5.66 -4.20 9.62
C ASN A 131 6.96 -3.54 9.09
N THR A 132 6.96 -3.06 7.84
CA THR A 132 8.11 -2.33 7.27
C THR A 132 8.29 -0.97 7.92
N LEU A 133 7.18 -0.35 8.33
CA LEU A 133 7.16 0.95 9.00
C LEU A 133 7.16 0.82 10.52
N ALA A 134 6.49 -0.20 11.04
CA ALA A 134 6.26 -0.35 12.48
C ALA A 134 7.55 -0.65 13.26
N PRO A 135 7.64 -0.19 14.51
CA PRO A 135 8.65 -0.68 15.44
C PRO A 135 8.66 -2.20 15.54
N LYS A 136 9.80 -2.77 15.89
CA LYS A 136 9.97 -4.24 15.86
C LYS A 136 9.03 -5.00 16.81
N GLY A 137 8.70 -4.40 17.94
CA GLY A 137 7.87 -5.03 18.96
C GLY A 137 8.59 -6.17 19.72
N SER A 138 7.82 -7.01 20.39
CA SER A 138 8.28 -8.17 21.16
C SER A 138 9.01 -9.21 20.30
N VAL A 139 9.67 -10.17 20.93
CA VAL A 139 10.31 -11.31 20.25
C VAL A 139 9.28 -12.09 19.41
N GLU A 140 8.05 -12.24 19.92
CA GLU A 140 6.96 -12.90 19.19
C GLU A 140 6.55 -12.13 17.93
N SER A 141 6.37 -10.81 18.02
CA SER A 141 6.11 -9.94 16.87
C SER A 141 7.22 -10.01 15.81
N GLN A 142 8.48 -10.01 16.26
CA GLN A 142 9.63 -10.13 15.37
C GLN A 142 9.69 -11.49 14.68
N ALA A 143 9.40 -12.58 15.41
CA ALA A 143 9.35 -13.94 14.86
C ALA A 143 8.25 -14.06 13.79
N LYS A 144 7.07 -13.50 14.05
CA LYS A 144 5.94 -13.44 13.11
C LYS A 144 6.33 -12.69 11.82
N SER A 145 6.89 -11.50 11.95
CA SER A 145 7.35 -10.69 10.81
C SER A 145 8.45 -11.38 10.01
N LYS A 146 9.39 -12.06 10.69
CA LYS A 146 10.46 -12.82 10.05
C LYS A 146 9.91 -13.99 9.23
N LYS A 147 9.02 -14.79 9.82
CA LYS A 147 8.36 -15.91 9.14
C LYS A 147 7.66 -15.44 7.88
N HIS A 148 6.87 -14.37 7.97
CA HIS A 148 6.19 -13.77 6.82
C HIS A 148 7.17 -13.32 5.73
N ALA A 149 8.26 -12.68 6.10
CA ALA A 149 9.29 -12.26 5.14
C ALA A 149 9.97 -13.47 4.44
N GLU A 150 10.18 -14.57 5.17
CA GLU A 150 10.70 -15.82 4.61
C GLU A 150 9.73 -16.45 3.62
N GLU A 151 8.43 -16.48 3.93
CA GLU A 151 7.37 -16.96 3.02
C GLU A 151 7.31 -16.14 1.72
N LEU A 152 7.40 -14.81 1.83
CA LEU A 152 7.44 -13.94 0.65
C LEU A 152 8.68 -14.18 -0.22
N ARG A 153 9.85 -14.42 0.39
CA ARG A 153 11.09 -14.71 -0.33
C ARG A 153 11.07 -16.07 -1.01
N ALA A 154 10.47 -17.06 -0.36
CA ALA A 154 10.37 -18.43 -0.86
C ALA A 154 9.33 -18.60 -1.99
N TYR A 155 8.55 -17.56 -2.26
CA TYR A 155 7.52 -17.61 -3.29
C TYR A 155 8.13 -17.85 -4.67
N THR A 156 7.61 -18.85 -5.37
CA THR A 156 7.85 -19.11 -6.81
C THR A 156 6.54 -19.01 -7.57
N PRO A 157 6.53 -18.39 -8.77
CA PRO A 157 5.31 -18.17 -9.51
C PRO A 157 4.63 -19.46 -9.95
N SER A 158 3.47 -19.73 -9.38
CA SER A 158 2.50 -20.72 -9.86
C SER A 158 1.10 -20.28 -9.38
N PHE A 159 0.08 -20.74 -10.08
CA PHE A 159 -1.30 -20.47 -9.68
C PHE A 159 -1.60 -21.01 -8.28
N GLU A 160 -1.12 -22.23 -7.97
CA GLU A 160 -1.28 -22.86 -6.65
C GLU A 160 -0.60 -22.06 -5.54
N ASN A 161 0.65 -21.62 -5.74
CA ASN A 161 1.37 -20.82 -4.76
C ASN A 161 0.70 -19.45 -4.56
N MET A 162 0.21 -18.84 -5.64
CA MET A 162 -0.54 -17.59 -5.54
C MET A 162 -1.90 -17.78 -4.84
N MET A 163 -2.58 -18.89 -5.05
CA MET A 163 -3.80 -19.24 -4.33
C MET A 163 -3.53 -19.28 -2.82
N LYS A 164 -2.50 -20.04 -2.38
CA LYS A 164 -2.11 -20.11 -0.96
C LYS A 164 -1.74 -18.75 -0.39
N MET A 165 -0.99 -17.94 -1.14
CA MET A 165 -0.61 -16.60 -0.71
C MET A 165 -1.83 -15.67 -0.59
N THR A 166 -2.77 -15.75 -1.52
CA THR A 166 -4.00 -14.94 -1.48
C THR A 166 -4.88 -15.34 -0.31
N GLN A 167 -5.01 -16.63 -0.03
CA GLN A 167 -5.71 -17.17 1.14
C GLN A 167 -5.11 -16.66 2.46
N GLY A 168 -3.78 -16.59 2.57
CA GLY A 168 -3.09 -16.02 3.73
C GLY A 168 -3.17 -14.49 3.83
N THR A 169 -3.53 -13.80 2.75
CA THR A 169 -3.64 -12.34 2.72
C THR A 169 -5.01 -11.84 3.17
N LEU A 170 -6.08 -12.62 2.96
CA LEU A 170 -7.47 -12.29 3.23
C LEU A 170 -8.05 -13.20 4.33
N PHE A 171 -8.85 -12.62 5.21
CA PHE A 171 -9.62 -13.36 6.20
C PHE A 171 -10.87 -13.99 5.57
N HIS A 172 -11.62 -13.21 4.81
CA HIS A 172 -12.83 -13.66 4.13
C HIS A 172 -12.49 -14.47 2.86
N GLN A 173 -12.46 -15.79 3.01
CA GLN A 173 -12.05 -16.70 1.91
C GLN A 173 -12.97 -16.64 0.69
N SER A 174 -14.19 -16.14 0.82
CA SER A 174 -15.10 -15.88 -0.31
C SER A 174 -14.58 -14.79 -1.27
N LEU A 175 -13.66 -13.93 -0.82
CA LEU A 175 -12.99 -12.93 -1.64
C LEU A 175 -11.80 -13.50 -2.44
N VAL A 176 -11.35 -14.71 -2.11
CA VAL A 176 -10.27 -15.41 -2.83
C VAL A 176 -10.85 -16.07 -4.08
N THR A 177 -11.20 -15.25 -5.06
CA THR A 177 -11.77 -15.71 -6.33
C THR A 177 -10.65 -16.17 -7.27
N GLU A 178 -10.99 -17.06 -8.21
CA GLU A 178 -10.06 -17.49 -9.25
C GLU A 178 -9.56 -16.31 -10.09
N GLU A 179 -10.40 -15.32 -10.35
CA GLU A 179 -10.05 -14.08 -11.05
C GLU A 179 -8.96 -13.31 -10.30
N LEU A 180 -9.14 -13.06 -8.99
CA LEU A 180 -8.14 -12.37 -8.17
C LEU A 180 -6.81 -13.12 -8.14
N VAL A 181 -6.86 -14.44 -7.98
CA VAL A 181 -5.65 -15.28 -7.94
C VAL A 181 -4.92 -15.24 -9.28
N ARG A 182 -5.66 -15.28 -10.40
CA ARG A 182 -5.09 -15.21 -11.75
C ARG A 182 -4.44 -13.86 -12.01
N GLU A 183 -5.11 -12.75 -11.69
CA GLU A 183 -4.54 -11.40 -11.80
C GLU A 183 -3.24 -11.28 -11.01
N ARG A 184 -3.25 -11.74 -9.76
CA ARG A 184 -2.05 -11.72 -8.91
C ARG A 184 -0.93 -12.61 -9.45
N TYR A 185 -1.27 -13.81 -9.94
CA TYR A 185 -0.30 -14.74 -10.52
C TYR A 185 0.39 -14.11 -11.73
N GLU A 186 -0.39 -13.54 -12.66
CA GLU A 186 0.15 -12.87 -13.85
C GLU A 186 1.08 -11.70 -13.47
N MET A 187 0.69 -10.89 -12.46
CA MET A 187 1.51 -9.81 -11.93
C MET A 187 2.71 -10.28 -11.08
N SER A 188 2.83 -11.58 -10.76
CA SER A 188 3.96 -12.13 -10.01
C SER A 188 5.00 -12.83 -10.87
N ALA A 189 4.71 -13.08 -12.15
CA ALA A 189 5.54 -13.87 -13.06
C ALA A 189 6.50 -13.00 -13.90
N GLY A 190 7.37 -13.63 -14.67
CA GLY A 190 8.27 -12.98 -15.61
C GLY A 190 9.14 -11.90 -14.96
N LYS A 191 9.17 -10.71 -15.55
CA LYS A 191 9.99 -9.59 -15.07
C LYS A 191 9.75 -9.24 -13.61
N ASN A 192 8.52 -9.43 -13.12
CA ASN A 192 8.17 -9.10 -11.73
C ASN A 192 8.73 -10.12 -10.73
N HIS A 193 8.88 -11.39 -11.15
CA HIS A 193 9.58 -12.39 -10.34
C HIS A 193 11.08 -12.11 -10.27
N GLU A 194 11.71 -11.77 -11.39
CA GLU A 194 13.12 -11.35 -11.40
C GLU A 194 13.34 -10.14 -10.48
N ALA A 195 12.45 -9.15 -10.56
CA ALA A 195 12.48 -8.00 -9.67
C ALA A 195 12.29 -8.38 -8.19
N GLN A 196 11.46 -9.38 -7.89
CA GLN A 196 11.27 -9.90 -6.53
C GLN A 196 12.57 -10.46 -5.96
N LEU A 197 13.29 -11.27 -6.74
CA LEU A 197 14.58 -11.85 -6.31
C LEU A 197 15.59 -10.74 -6.02
N LYS A 198 15.73 -9.77 -6.91
CA LYS A 198 16.63 -8.63 -6.74
C LYS A 198 16.25 -7.74 -5.54
N ARG A 199 14.94 -7.54 -5.29
CA ARG A 199 14.49 -6.82 -4.08
C ARG A 199 14.86 -7.53 -2.78
N ALA A 200 14.88 -8.87 -2.79
CA ALA A 200 15.29 -9.65 -1.61
C ALA A 200 16.77 -9.46 -1.25
N GLU A 201 17.59 -9.09 -2.23
CA GLU A 201 19.03 -8.81 -2.09
C GLU A 201 19.34 -7.32 -1.88
N ALA A 202 18.34 -6.44 -2.07
CA ALA A 202 18.53 -4.99 -1.95
C ALA A 202 18.95 -4.57 -0.53
N PRO A 203 19.73 -3.48 -0.39
CA PRO A 203 20.10 -2.96 0.90
C PRO A 203 18.88 -2.71 1.80
N LYS A 204 19.05 -2.94 3.10
CA LYS A 204 18.01 -2.60 4.08
C LYS A 204 17.80 -1.09 4.06
N SER A 205 16.55 -0.70 4.02
CA SER A 205 16.16 0.71 4.07
C SER A 205 16.43 1.30 5.44
N LYS A 206 16.55 2.62 5.46
CA LYS A 206 16.55 3.41 6.69
C LYS A 206 15.31 3.09 7.51
N SER A 207 15.46 2.84 8.79
CA SER A 207 14.33 2.82 9.72
C SER A 207 13.77 4.23 9.86
N LEU A 208 12.44 4.37 9.81
CA LEU A 208 11.77 5.64 10.13
C LEU A 208 11.36 5.71 11.61
N GLU A 209 11.66 4.70 12.40
CA GLU A 209 11.19 4.58 13.79
C GLU A 209 11.45 5.81 14.63
N ASP A 210 12.65 6.39 14.52
CA ASP A 210 13.06 7.58 15.28
C ASP A 210 12.45 8.88 14.73
N GLU A 211 11.96 8.85 13.49
CA GLU A 211 11.38 10.02 12.82
C GLU A 211 9.84 10.06 12.91
N LEU A 212 9.18 8.95 13.26
CA LEU A 212 7.72 8.89 13.36
C LEU A 212 7.14 9.92 14.33
N GLY A 213 7.86 10.26 15.39
CA GLY A 213 7.49 11.32 16.33
C GLY A 213 7.49 12.73 15.73
N ASN A 214 8.12 12.93 14.58
CA ASN A 214 8.19 14.20 13.87
C ASN A 214 7.02 14.39 12.87
N LEU A 215 6.17 13.37 12.67
CA LEU A 215 5.01 13.47 11.80
C LEU A 215 4.04 14.55 12.30
N LYS A 216 3.86 15.59 11.51
CA LYS A 216 2.90 16.67 11.76
C LYS A 216 1.55 16.41 11.08
N THR A 217 1.51 15.45 10.20
CA THR A 217 0.35 15.09 9.38
C THR A 217 -0.60 14.23 10.22
N LYS A 218 -1.88 14.63 10.33
CA LYS A 218 -2.91 13.78 10.96
C LYS A 218 -2.89 12.41 10.28
N THR A 219 -2.84 11.36 11.08
CA THR A 219 -2.59 9.99 10.61
C THR A 219 -3.71 9.04 11.03
N LEU A 220 -4.25 8.29 10.09
CA LEU A 220 -5.16 7.18 10.33
C LEU A 220 -4.42 5.86 10.15
N ILE A 221 -4.40 5.02 11.18
CA ILE A 221 -3.79 3.69 11.17
C ILE A 221 -4.93 2.66 11.12
N LEU A 222 -4.90 1.78 10.12
CA LEU A 222 -5.90 0.73 9.90
C LEU A 222 -5.22 -0.63 9.95
N TRP A 223 -5.77 -1.57 10.74
CA TRP A 223 -5.12 -2.84 10.99
C TRP A 223 -6.11 -4.00 11.11
N GLY A 224 -5.75 -5.15 10.50
CA GLY A 224 -6.50 -6.39 10.66
C GLY A 224 -6.07 -7.13 11.93
N LYS A 225 -7.02 -7.50 12.79
CA LYS A 225 -6.76 -8.27 14.03
C LYS A 225 -6.16 -9.64 13.75
N ASN A 226 -6.54 -10.25 12.63
CA ASN A 226 -6.14 -11.59 12.23
C ASN A 226 -4.99 -11.60 11.21
N ASP A 227 -4.26 -10.49 11.07
CA ASP A 227 -3.12 -10.41 10.16
C ASP A 227 -2.01 -11.39 10.59
N HIS A 228 -1.59 -12.26 9.69
CA HIS A 228 -0.57 -13.26 9.93
C HIS A 228 0.86 -12.73 9.75
N GLY A 229 1.04 -11.64 9.00
CA GLY A 229 2.35 -11.05 8.69
C GLY A 229 2.76 -9.91 9.61
N THR A 230 1.76 -9.21 10.18
CA THR A 230 1.97 -8.06 11.06
C THR A 230 1.19 -8.24 12.36
N SER A 231 1.78 -7.88 13.50
CA SER A 231 1.12 -8.06 14.79
C SER A 231 0.31 -6.83 15.19
N LEU A 232 -0.74 -7.03 15.99
CA LEU A 232 -1.50 -5.92 16.59
C LEU A 232 -0.63 -5.08 17.53
N GLU A 233 0.37 -5.69 18.17
CA GLU A 233 1.36 -4.97 18.97
C GLU A 233 2.08 -3.89 18.13
N GLN A 234 2.44 -4.20 16.89
CA GLN A 234 3.08 -3.23 15.99
C GLN A 234 2.14 -2.06 15.63
N ALA A 235 0.84 -2.31 15.49
CA ALA A 235 -0.14 -1.25 15.31
C ALA A 235 -0.20 -0.30 16.52
N LEU A 236 -0.19 -0.86 17.74
CA LEU A 236 -0.18 -0.09 18.99
C LEU A 236 1.11 0.73 19.14
N LEU A 237 2.25 0.15 18.80
CA LEU A 237 3.54 0.86 18.83
C LEU A 237 3.58 2.02 17.83
N LEU A 238 3.04 1.84 16.61
CA LEU A 238 2.89 2.93 15.64
C LEU A 238 1.99 4.03 16.19
N PHE A 239 0.83 3.66 16.74
CA PHE A 239 -0.12 4.60 17.32
C PHE A 239 0.49 5.42 18.47
N GLN A 240 1.30 4.79 19.32
CA GLN A 240 1.98 5.47 20.41
C GLN A 240 3.09 6.41 19.93
N LYS A 241 3.77 6.08 18.84
CA LYS A 241 4.88 6.89 18.31
C LYS A 241 4.45 8.06 17.44
N ILE A 242 3.34 7.94 16.72
CA ILE A 242 2.89 8.95 15.77
C ILE A 242 1.96 9.94 16.47
N PRO A 243 2.33 11.23 16.59
CA PRO A 243 1.44 12.27 17.11
C PRO A 243 0.19 12.39 16.23
N GLN A 244 -0.94 12.79 16.83
CA GLN A 244 -2.20 13.01 16.12
C GLN A 244 -2.64 11.79 15.28
N ALA A 245 -2.35 10.57 15.75
CA ALA A 245 -2.81 9.34 15.13
C ALA A 245 -4.15 8.89 15.67
N GLU A 246 -4.95 8.28 14.82
CA GLU A 246 -6.12 7.49 15.15
C GLU A 246 -5.83 6.04 14.75
N LEU A 247 -6.22 5.06 15.58
CA LEU A 247 -6.07 3.64 15.30
C LEU A 247 -7.42 2.96 15.24
N HIS A 248 -7.71 2.29 14.12
CA HIS A 248 -8.85 1.40 13.98
C HIS A 248 -8.39 -0.03 13.69
N VAL A 249 -8.84 -0.96 14.53
CA VAL A 249 -8.59 -2.39 14.38
C VAL A 249 -9.88 -3.06 13.90
N PHE A 250 -9.77 -3.85 12.84
CA PHE A 250 -10.88 -4.59 12.27
C PHE A 250 -10.80 -6.05 12.74
N ASP A 251 -11.86 -6.56 13.34
CA ASP A 251 -12.03 -7.99 13.61
C ASP A 251 -12.39 -8.72 12.30
N GLU A 252 -12.19 -10.01 12.25
CA GLU A 252 -12.40 -10.82 11.03
C GLU A 252 -11.70 -10.23 9.81
N CYS A 253 -10.44 -9.82 9.98
CA CYS A 253 -9.67 -9.07 9.00
C CYS A 253 -8.21 -9.48 9.05
N ALA A 254 -7.62 -9.80 7.89
CA ALA A 254 -6.22 -10.13 7.75
C ALA A 254 -5.41 -8.92 7.23
N HIS A 255 -4.44 -9.16 6.33
CA HIS A 255 -3.47 -8.15 5.91
C HIS A 255 -4.05 -7.05 5.02
N TRP A 256 -5.07 -7.39 4.21
CA TRP A 256 -5.70 -6.43 3.31
C TRP A 256 -7.03 -5.91 3.85
N VAL A 257 -6.98 -5.01 4.83
CA VAL A 257 -8.14 -4.35 5.43
C VAL A 257 -9.02 -3.70 4.34
N GLN A 258 -8.40 -3.12 3.32
CA GLN A 258 -9.05 -2.47 2.19
C GLN A 258 -9.79 -3.45 1.25
N TRP A 259 -9.63 -4.76 1.45
CA TRP A 259 -10.35 -5.83 0.76
C TRP A 259 -11.34 -6.54 1.70
N ASP A 260 -10.87 -7.01 2.87
CA ASP A 260 -11.71 -7.75 3.81
C ASP A 260 -12.94 -6.93 4.26
N HIS A 261 -12.77 -5.63 4.42
CA HIS A 261 -13.83 -4.71 4.84
C HIS A 261 -13.93 -3.47 3.92
N ALA A 262 -13.95 -3.68 2.60
CA ALA A 262 -13.84 -2.62 1.61
C ALA A 262 -14.81 -1.45 1.83
N ASP A 263 -16.10 -1.70 2.04
CA ASP A 263 -17.09 -0.65 2.23
C ASP A 263 -16.85 0.17 3.50
N ARG A 264 -16.56 -0.51 4.62
CA ARG A 264 -16.26 0.13 5.90
C ARG A 264 -14.95 0.91 5.82
N PHE A 265 -13.95 0.33 5.18
CA PHE A 265 -12.66 0.98 4.91
C PHE A 265 -12.85 2.26 4.10
N ASN A 266 -13.54 2.21 2.97
CA ASN A 266 -13.75 3.34 2.09
C ASN A 266 -14.51 4.48 2.79
N ASN A 267 -15.56 4.16 3.55
CA ASN A 267 -16.33 5.15 4.31
C ASN A 267 -15.48 5.82 5.40
N LEU A 268 -14.71 5.05 6.16
CA LEU A 268 -13.85 5.57 7.23
C LEU A 268 -12.74 6.45 6.66
N VAL A 269 -12.06 5.99 5.61
CA VAL A 269 -11.01 6.76 4.92
C VAL A 269 -11.58 8.04 4.33
N ALA A 270 -12.73 7.98 3.63
CA ALA A 270 -13.34 9.17 3.05
C ALA A 270 -13.74 10.20 4.14
N ALA A 271 -14.30 9.76 5.25
CA ALA A 271 -14.63 10.63 6.39
C ALA A 271 -13.38 11.27 6.98
N PHE A 272 -12.33 10.50 7.23
CA PHE A 272 -11.06 10.98 7.74
C PHE A 272 -10.41 12.01 6.80
N LEU A 273 -10.37 11.74 5.50
CA LEU A 273 -9.74 12.62 4.52
C LEU A 273 -10.51 13.93 4.29
N LYS A 274 -11.83 13.95 4.52
CA LYS A 274 -12.70 15.15 4.41
C LYS A 274 -12.77 16.00 5.67
N ALA A 275 -12.39 15.46 6.83
CA ALA A 275 -12.50 16.18 8.08
C ALA A 275 -11.76 17.53 7.99
N GLU A 276 -12.40 18.60 8.47
CA GLU A 276 -11.75 19.91 8.59
C GLU A 276 -10.62 19.86 9.62
N ASN A 277 -9.62 20.72 9.46
CA ASN A 277 -8.45 20.76 10.35
C ASN A 277 -8.77 21.42 11.69
#